data_86c603b23ebe57a5fa08c2268a8a5f13
#
_entry.id   86c603b23ebe57a5fa08c2268a8a5f13
#
_cell.length_a   1.000
_cell.length_b   1.000
_cell.length_c   1.000
_cell.angle_alpha   90.00
_cell.angle_beta   90.00
_cell.angle_gamma   90.00
#
_symmetry.space_group_name_H-M   'P 1'
#
loop_
_entity.id
_entity.type
_entity.pdbx_description
1 polymer ?
#
loop_
_entity_poly.entity_id
_entity_poly.type
_entity_poly.pdbx_seq_one_letter_code
_entity_poly.pdbx_strand_id
1 'polypeptide(L)'
;TADSRQVKKGFLFAALPGSKQDGSKYIADAITHGAVAVLVHEKATLPDTAKDVIVIKTDNTRKNFAQIASKFYKLQPEHIVAVTGTSGKTSTVSFAQQLWHLSGITSCASLGTLGVSAPGIQRYGKLTTPDTASLHAELADLAAVGITHLAMEASSHGLDQFRLDGAHVDVAAFTNLSRDQLDYHKDM
;
A
#
# COMPACT_ATOMS: atom_id res chain seq x y z
N THR A 1 0.76 4.32 -10.27
CA THR A 1 -0.50 4.64 -9.60
C THR A 1 -1.66 3.79 -10.11
N ALA A 2 -2.71 3.62 -9.30
CA ALA A 2 -3.99 3.01 -9.70
C ALA A 2 -5.13 4.05 -9.86
N ASP A 3 -4.84 5.34 -9.72
CA ASP A 3 -5.78 6.43 -9.94
C ASP A 3 -5.40 7.17 -11.25
N SER A 4 -6.25 7.08 -12.29
CA SER A 4 -5.99 7.71 -13.60
C SER A 4 -5.79 9.21 -13.51
N ARG A 5 -6.43 9.88 -12.55
CA ARG A 5 -6.33 11.33 -12.30
C ARG A 5 -4.97 11.76 -11.76
N GLN A 6 -4.21 10.82 -11.17
CA GLN A 6 -2.86 11.04 -10.62
C GLN A 6 -1.76 10.65 -11.61
N VAL A 7 -2.12 10.14 -12.78
CA VAL A 7 -1.16 9.76 -13.81
C VAL A 7 -0.43 11.00 -14.31
N LYS A 8 0.87 10.88 -14.45
CA LYS A 8 1.76 11.86 -15.08
C LYS A 8 2.55 11.18 -16.19
N LYS A 9 3.17 11.98 -17.05
CA LYS A 9 4.04 11.48 -18.13
C LYS A 9 5.09 10.49 -17.59
N GLY A 10 5.17 9.31 -18.18
CA GLY A 10 6.11 8.27 -17.78
C GLY A 10 5.60 7.30 -16.72
N PHE A 11 4.37 7.46 -16.25
CA PHE A 11 3.81 6.57 -15.21
C PHE A 11 3.35 5.22 -15.77
N LEU A 12 3.39 4.22 -14.89
CA LEU A 12 2.62 2.99 -15.03
C LEU A 12 1.25 3.19 -14.36
N PHE A 13 0.18 2.91 -15.09
CA PHE A 13 -1.18 2.84 -14.56
C PHE A 13 -1.58 1.39 -14.29
N ALA A 14 -1.99 1.08 -13.06
CA ALA A 14 -2.52 -0.23 -12.70
C ALA A 14 -4.05 -0.21 -12.73
N ALA A 15 -4.64 -0.91 -13.69
CA ALA A 15 -6.09 -1.05 -13.84
C ALA A 15 -6.60 -2.13 -12.88
N LEU A 16 -6.74 -1.76 -11.60
CA LEU A 16 -7.14 -2.68 -10.54
C LEU A 16 -8.65 -2.95 -10.57
N PRO A 17 -9.09 -4.19 -10.33
CA PRO A 17 -10.51 -4.49 -10.12
C PRO A 17 -10.99 -3.81 -8.84
N GLY A 18 -12.02 -3.01 -8.91
CA GLY A 18 -12.65 -2.34 -7.77
C GLY A 18 -14.00 -2.96 -7.41
N SER A 19 -14.45 -2.77 -6.17
CA SER A 19 -15.77 -3.24 -5.72
C SER A 19 -16.93 -2.49 -6.39
N LYS A 20 -16.74 -1.22 -6.75
CA LYS A 20 -17.76 -0.37 -7.38
C LYS A 20 -17.48 -0.10 -8.86
N GLN A 21 -16.22 -0.08 -9.27
CA GLN A 21 -15.82 0.24 -10.64
C GLN A 21 -14.57 -0.56 -11.03
N ASP A 22 -14.53 -1.04 -12.25
CA ASP A 22 -13.36 -1.71 -12.81
C ASP A 22 -12.37 -0.66 -13.35
N GLY A 23 -11.11 -0.73 -12.88
CA GLY A 23 -10.03 0.15 -13.31
C GLY A 23 -9.73 0.09 -14.81
N SER A 24 -10.11 -0.99 -15.50
CA SER A 24 -9.93 -1.11 -16.96
C SER A 24 -10.67 -0.04 -17.76
N LYS A 25 -11.76 0.51 -17.22
CA LYS A 25 -12.51 1.63 -17.83
C LYS A 25 -11.72 2.93 -17.93
N TYR A 26 -10.68 3.07 -17.11
CA TYR A 26 -9.87 4.29 -17.03
C TYR A 26 -8.53 4.19 -17.78
N ILE A 27 -8.30 3.12 -18.54
CA ILE A 27 -7.05 2.92 -19.28
C ILE A 27 -6.84 4.03 -20.32
N ALA A 28 -7.87 4.35 -21.11
CA ALA A 28 -7.77 5.41 -22.11
C ALA A 28 -7.47 6.79 -21.50
N ASP A 29 -8.13 7.09 -20.37
CA ASP A 29 -7.90 8.31 -19.61
C ASP A 29 -6.46 8.37 -19.07
N ALA A 30 -5.96 7.29 -18.47
CA ALA A 30 -4.59 7.20 -17.98
C ALA A 30 -3.55 7.38 -19.09
N ILE A 31 -3.77 6.83 -20.29
CA ILE A 31 -2.90 7.01 -21.46
C ILE A 31 -2.90 8.46 -21.89
N THR A 32 -4.06 9.10 -21.95
CA THR A 32 -4.19 10.52 -22.28
C THR A 32 -3.43 11.43 -21.30
N HIS A 33 -3.40 11.05 -20.01
CA HIS A 33 -2.59 11.75 -18.99
C HIS A 33 -1.08 11.42 -19.05
N GLY A 34 -0.66 10.54 -19.95
CA GLY A 34 0.76 10.27 -20.21
C GLY A 34 1.30 8.98 -19.58
N ALA A 35 0.44 8.01 -19.26
CA ALA A 35 0.90 6.67 -18.91
C ALA A 35 1.65 6.06 -20.09
N VAL A 36 2.82 5.47 -19.83
CA VAL A 36 3.65 4.77 -20.82
C VAL A 36 3.51 3.23 -20.69
N ALA A 37 2.90 2.78 -19.60
CA ALA A 37 2.62 1.37 -19.38
C ALA A 37 1.29 1.21 -18.63
N VAL A 38 0.58 0.12 -18.91
CA VAL A 38 -0.63 -0.27 -18.19
C VAL A 38 -0.51 -1.71 -17.70
N LEU A 39 -0.83 -1.92 -16.42
CA LEU A 39 -0.94 -3.24 -15.81
C LEU A 39 -2.42 -3.62 -15.76
N VAL A 40 -2.78 -4.74 -16.39
CA VAL A 40 -4.18 -5.17 -16.56
C VAL A 40 -4.34 -6.65 -16.24
N HIS A 41 -5.57 -7.04 -15.90
CA HIS A 41 -5.91 -8.46 -15.84
C HIS A 41 -5.83 -9.08 -17.25
N GLU A 42 -5.38 -10.33 -17.35
CA GLU A 42 -5.18 -11.04 -18.64
C GLU A 42 -6.43 -11.05 -19.53
N LYS A 43 -7.64 -11.06 -18.89
CA LYS A 43 -8.94 -11.06 -19.57
C LYS A 43 -9.51 -9.66 -19.83
N ALA A 44 -8.76 -8.60 -19.51
CA ALA A 44 -9.26 -7.24 -19.70
C ALA A 44 -9.38 -6.88 -21.18
N THR A 45 -10.48 -6.22 -21.53
CA THR A 45 -10.65 -5.60 -22.85
C THR A 45 -9.87 -4.29 -22.89
N LEU A 46 -9.03 -4.13 -23.90
CA LEU A 46 -8.18 -2.95 -24.05
C LEU A 46 -8.78 -1.97 -25.04
N PRO A 47 -8.69 -0.65 -24.78
CA PRO A 47 -9.03 0.37 -25.75
C PRO A 47 -7.98 0.41 -26.88
N ASP A 48 -8.37 0.97 -28.04
CA ASP A 48 -7.45 1.10 -29.19
C ASP A 48 -6.19 1.93 -28.87
N THR A 49 -6.29 2.88 -27.97
CA THR A 49 -5.16 3.69 -27.48
C THR A 49 -4.08 2.87 -26.75
N ALA A 50 -4.41 1.67 -26.31
CA ALA A 50 -3.43 0.80 -25.65
C ALA A 50 -2.33 0.24 -26.60
N LYS A 51 -2.48 0.45 -27.91
CA LYS A 51 -1.47 0.05 -28.93
C LYS A 51 -0.17 0.87 -28.79
N ASP A 52 -0.25 2.07 -28.21
CA ASP A 52 0.86 3.03 -28.14
C ASP A 52 1.63 2.95 -26.82
N VAL A 53 1.27 2.01 -25.92
CA VAL A 53 1.88 1.89 -24.61
C VAL A 53 2.23 0.43 -24.30
N ILE A 54 3.10 0.21 -23.32
CA ILE A 54 3.44 -1.14 -22.83
C ILE A 54 2.25 -1.72 -22.08
N VAL A 55 1.77 -2.89 -22.50
CA VAL A 55 0.70 -3.62 -21.81
C VAL A 55 1.27 -4.82 -21.07
N ILE A 56 1.12 -4.81 -19.74
CA ILE A 56 1.52 -5.91 -18.86
C ILE A 56 0.24 -6.64 -18.43
N LYS A 57 0.10 -7.90 -18.86
CA LYS A 57 -1.04 -8.75 -18.50
C LYS A 57 -0.68 -9.71 -17.37
N THR A 58 -1.60 -9.89 -16.44
CA THR A 58 -1.43 -10.77 -15.27
C THR A 58 -2.76 -11.35 -14.81
N ASP A 59 -2.72 -12.45 -14.11
CA ASP A 59 -3.86 -13.07 -13.41
C ASP A 59 -4.24 -12.34 -12.11
N ASN A 60 -3.25 -11.68 -11.45
CA ASN A 60 -3.46 -10.92 -10.22
C ASN A 60 -2.83 -9.52 -10.28
N THR A 61 -3.59 -8.56 -10.81
CA THR A 61 -3.14 -7.17 -10.97
C THR A 61 -2.75 -6.50 -9.66
N ARG A 62 -3.46 -6.79 -8.55
CA ARG A 62 -3.17 -6.18 -7.23
C ARG A 62 -1.83 -6.64 -6.70
N LYS A 63 -1.60 -7.96 -6.67
CA LYS A 63 -0.34 -8.55 -6.20
C LYS A 63 0.85 -8.10 -7.05
N ASN A 64 0.70 -8.16 -8.38
CA ASN A 64 1.78 -7.73 -9.27
C ASN A 64 2.04 -6.22 -9.19
N PHE A 65 1.01 -5.39 -8.99
CA PHE A 65 1.20 -3.96 -8.75
C PHE A 65 2.01 -3.70 -7.49
N ALA A 66 1.74 -4.43 -6.40
CA ALA A 66 2.49 -4.31 -5.16
C ALA A 66 3.98 -4.70 -5.34
N GLN A 67 4.24 -5.80 -6.04
CA GLN A 67 5.60 -6.23 -6.37
C GLN A 67 6.35 -5.22 -7.26
N ILE A 68 5.65 -4.61 -8.22
CA ILE A 68 6.22 -3.55 -9.07
C ILE A 68 6.53 -2.31 -8.23
N ALA A 69 5.61 -1.88 -7.36
CA ALA A 69 5.81 -0.73 -6.49
C ALA A 69 7.00 -0.94 -5.54
N SER A 70 7.07 -2.09 -4.88
CA SER A 70 8.19 -2.46 -4.01
C SER A 70 9.53 -2.40 -4.76
N LYS A 71 9.62 -2.97 -5.95
CA LYS A 71 10.86 -2.95 -6.77
C LYS A 71 11.20 -1.56 -7.29
N PHE A 72 10.21 -0.70 -7.50
CA PHE A 72 10.41 0.67 -7.96
C PHE A 72 10.99 1.55 -6.86
N TYR A 73 10.39 1.52 -5.67
CA TYR A 73 10.84 2.33 -4.52
C TYR A 73 12.07 1.76 -3.83
N LYS A 74 12.26 0.44 -3.81
CA LYS A 74 13.44 -0.32 -3.35
C LYS A 74 13.78 -0.23 -1.87
N LEU A 75 13.55 0.90 -1.22
CA LEU A 75 13.93 1.13 0.17
C LEU A 75 12.75 0.87 1.11
N GLN A 76 13.07 0.41 2.31
CA GLN A 76 12.16 0.30 3.44
C GLN A 76 12.96 0.30 4.75
N PRO A 77 12.34 0.60 5.92
CA PRO A 77 12.99 0.39 7.22
C PRO A 77 13.51 -1.03 7.39
N GLU A 78 14.61 -1.19 8.10
CA GLU A 78 15.28 -2.49 8.31
C GLU A 78 14.39 -3.48 9.05
N HIS A 79 13.62 -2.97 10.05
CA HIS A 79 12.76 -3.76 10.90
C HIS A 79 11.32 -3.29 10.80
N ILE A 80 10.43 -4.16 10.31
CA ILE A 80 9.01 -3.86 10.16
C ILE A 80 8.18 -4.85 10.99
N VAL A 81 7.34 -4.29 11.87
CA VAL A 81 6.28 -5.01 12.58
C VAL A 81 4.94 -4.65 11.96
N ALA A 82 4.18 -5.63 11.50
CA ALA A 82 2.82 -5.44 10.98
C ALA A 82 1.79 -5.97 11.98
N VAL A 83 0.79 -5.15 12.32
CA VAL A 83 -0.24 -5.49 13.30
C VAL A 83 -1.60 -5.53 12.63
N THR A 84 -2.27 -6.68 12.72
CA THR A 84 -3.63 -6.87 12.23
C THR A 84 -4.61 -7.27 13.35
N GLY A 85 -5.88 -7.37 13.03
CA GLY A 85 -6.98 -7.73 13.92
C GLY A 85 -8.10 -6.69 13.90
N THR A 86 -9.20 -6.96 14.61
CA THR A 86 -10.36 -6.07 14.63
C THR A 86 -10.06 -4.79 15.38
N SER A 87 -9.65 -4.89 16.64
CA SER A 87 -9.39 -3.75 17.53
C SER A 87 -7.96 -3.77 18.07
N GLY A 88 -7.45 -2.61 18.49
CA GLY A 88 -6.16 -2.48 19.16
C GLY A 88 -4.95 -2.30 18.23
N LYS A 89 -5.09 -2.37 16.92
CA LYS A 89 -3.99 -2.15 15.95
C LYS A 89 -3.26 -0.84 16.22
N THR A 90 -3.98 0.27 16.21
CA THR A 90 -3.43 1.63 16.41
C THR A 90 -2.70 1.76 17.75
N SER A 91 -3.30 1.25 18.84
CA SER A 91 -2.65 1.27 20.16
C SER A 91 -1.37 0.46 20.16
N THR A 92 -1.40 -0.75 19.58
CA THR A 92 -0.24 -1.65 19.53
C THR A 92 0.93 -1.03 18.76
N VAL A 93 0.69 -0.45 17.57
CA VAL A 93 1.76 0.18 16.79
C VAL A 93 2.31 1.43 17.49
N SER A 94 1.43 2.22 18.13
CA SER A 94 1.87 3.39 18.90
C SER A 94 2.71 2.99 20.13
N PHE A 95 2.32 1.94 20.85
CA PHE A 95 3.08 1.44 21.98
C PHE A 95 4.41 0.81 21.54
N ALA A 96 4.45 0.08 20.44
CA ALA A 96 5.68 -0.45 19.88
C ALA A 96 6.70 0.67 19.59
N GLN A 97 6.26 1.73 18.92
CA GLN A 97 7.10 2.90 18.67
C GLN A 97 7.61 3.55 19.97
N GLN A 98 6.74 3.74 20.97
CA GLN A 98 7.11 4.32 22.25
C GLN A 98 8.10 3.45 23.02
N LEU A 99 7.91 2.12 23.02
CA LEU A 99 8.82 1.17 23.65
C LEU A 99 10.19 1.17 22.99
N TRP A 100 10.27 1.21 21.69
CA TRP A 100 11.54 1.38 20.97
C TRP A 100 12.24 2.66 21.38
N HIS A 101 11.51 3.78 21.38
CA HIS A 101 12.08 5.06 21.79
C HIS A 101 12.63 5.03 23.22
N LEU A 102 11.86 4.46 24.16
CA LEU A 102 12.28 4.31 25.56
C LEU A 102 13.48 3.35 25.73
N SER A 103 13.63 2.38 24.83
CA SER A 103 14.79 1.48 24.81
C SER A 103 16.04 2.05 24.12
N GLY A 104 15.98 3.32 23.67
CA GLY A 104 17.08 4.00 23.02
C GLY A 104 17.08 3.93 21.49
N ILE A 105 16.11 3.25 20.88
CA ILE A 105 15.95 3.22 19.41
C ILE A 105 15.14 4.45 18.99
N THR A 106 15.81 5.57 18.75
CA THR A 106 15.16 6.84 18.41
C THR A 106 14.76 6.93 16.93
N SER A 107 15.36 6.11 16.05
CA SER A 107 15.03 6.00 14.61
C SER A 107 13.82 5.09 14.35
N CYS A 108 12.71 5.36 15.03
CA CYS A 108 11.50 4.53 14.95
C CYS A 108 10.27 5.33 14.55
N ALA A 109 9.35 4.66 13.86
CA ALA A 109 8.10 5.26 13.37
C ALA A 109 6.90 4.34 13.60
N SER A 110 5.70 4.93 13.55
CA SER A 110 4.44 4.21 13.39
C SER A 110 3.69 4.69 12.17
N LEU A 111 2.96 3.76 11.52
CA LEU A 111 2.13 4.02 10.35
C LEU A 111 0.77 3.34 10.51
N GLY A 112 -0.31 4.08 10.38
CA GLY A 112 -1.65 3.53 10.52
C GLY A 112 -2.76 4.56 10.40
N THR A 113 -3.85 4.34 11.11
CA THR A 113 -5.05 5.20 11.12
C THR A 113 -4.73 6.64 11.47
N LEU A 114 -3.77 6.88 12.34
CA LEU A 114 -3.31 8.23 12.70
C LEU A 114 -2.31 8.82 11.70
N GLY A 115 -2.03 8.10 10.61
CA GLY A 115 -1.02 8.47 9.64
C GLY A 115 0.36 7.99 10.02
N VAL A 116 1.38 8.75 9.67
CA VAL A 116 2.79 8.49 10.01
C VAL A 116 3.21 9.36 11.18
N SER A 117 3.81 8.73 12.18
CA SER A 117 4.48 9.41 13.29
C SER A 117 5.93 8.94 13.40
N ALA A 118 6.87 9.87 13.31
CA ALA A 118 8.30 9.62 13.48
C ALA A 118 8.97 10.87 14.06
N PRO A 119 10.22 10.83 14.54
CA PRO A 119 10.93 12.01 15.03
C PRO A 119 10.94 13.14 14.00
N GLY A 120 10.33 14.26 14.34
CA GLY A 120 10.21 15.42 13.44
C GLY A 120 9.23 15.26 12.26
N ILE A 121 8.51 14.13 12.18
CA ILE A 121 7.56 13.85 11.10
C ILE A 121 6.21 13.49 11.69
N GLN A 122 5.18 14.24 11.28
CA GLN A 122 3.78 13.91 11.54
C GLN A 122 2.99 14.14 10.25
N ARG A 123 2.49 13.07 9.65
CA ARG A 123 1.69 13.12 8.42
C ARG A 123 0.37 12.39 8.64
N TYR A 124 -0.74 13.06 8.41
CA TYR A 124 -2.06 12.44 8.53
C TYR A 124 -2.39 11.58 7.32
N GLY A 125 -2.82 10.35 7.57
CA GLY A 125 -3.27 9.41 6.55
C GLY A 125 -4.77 9.49 6.28
N LYS A 126 -5.19 8.97 5.11
CA LYS A 126 -6.62 8.83 4.77
C LYS A 126 -7.13 7.41 5.00
N LEU A 127 -6.23 6.45 5.11
CA LEU A 127 -6.52 5.02 5.22
C LEU A 127 -5.64 4.42 6.32
N THR A 128 -6.19 3.45 7.06
CA THR A 128 -5.42 2.67 8.05
C THR A 128 -4.20 2.00 7.45
N THR A 129 -4.37 1.38 6.28
CA THR A 129 -3.26 0.89 5.44
C THR A 129 -3.34 1.66 4.13
N PRO A 130 -2.33 2.46 3.76
CA PRO A 130 -2.31 3.21 2.51
C PRO A 130 -2.54 2.32 1.27
N ASP A 131 -2.89 2.92 0.14
CA ASP A 131 -2.84 2.19 -1.13
C ASP A 131 -1.41 1.73 -1.45
N THR A 132 -1.31 0.74 -2.32
CA THR A 132 -0.04 0.06 -2.62
C THR A 132 1.11 1.01 -2.99
N ALA A 133 0.88 1.95 -3.91
CA ALA A 133 1.94 2.86 -4.35
C ALA A 133 2.33 3.84 -3.24
N SER A 134 1.34 4.36 -2.51
CA SER A 134 1.56 5.24 -1.37
C SER A 134 2.28 4.54 -0.23
N LEU A 135 1.95 3.27 0.05
CA LEU A 135 2.64 2.50 1.10
C LEU A 135 4.11 2.34 0.78
N HIS A 136 4.45 1.85 -0.42
CA HIS A 136 5.87 1.63 -0.77
C HIS A 136 6.66 2.93 -0.91
N ALA A 137 6.02 4.03 -1.35
CA ALA A 137 6.62 5.36 -1.32
C ALA A 137 6.92 5.80 0.12
N GLU A 138 5.96 5.62 1.04
CA GLU A 138 6.12 5.98 2.44
C GLU A 138 7.24 5.17 3.12
N LEU A 139 7.32 3.85 2.84
CA LEU A 139 8.40 3.01 3.35
C LEU A 139 9.77 3.50 2.88
N ALA A 140 9.87 3.88 1.59
CA ALA A 140 11.11 4.41 1.04
C ALA A 140 11.48 5.78 1.63
N ASP A 141 10.52 6.67 1.78
CA ASP A 141 10.71 7.99 2.38
C ASP A 141 11.20 7.87 3.83
N LEU A 142 10.58 6.99 4.63
CA LEU A 142 11.00 6.75 6.01
C LEU A 142 12.43 6.19 6.09
N ALA A 143 12.75 5.20 5.26
CA ALA A 143 14.11 4.67 5.20
C ALA A 143 15.14 5.73 4.76
N ALA A 144 14.79 6.56 3.77
CA ALA A 144 15.67 7.61 3.27
C ALA A 144 16.00 8.69 4.32
N VAL A 145 15.11 8.93 5.29
CA VAL A 145 15.35 9.84 6.42
C VAL A 145 15.96 9.14 7.64
N GLY A 146 16.36 7.87 7.50
CA GLY A 146 17.10 7.13 8.52
C GLY A 146 16.21 6.42 9.55
N ILE A 147 14.91 6.23 9.30
CA ILE A 147 14.06 5.37 10.13
C ILE A 147 14.43 3.92 9.88
N THR A 148 14.81 3.22 10.95
CA THR A 148 15.21 1.81 10.93
C THR A 148 14.12 0.87 11.41
N HIS A 149 13.23 1.32 12.31
CA HIS A 149 12.17 0.51 12.91
C HIS A 149 10.79 1.11 12.59
N LEU A 150 9.90 0.30 12.06
CA LEU A 150 8.53 0.71 11.72
C LEU A 150 7.51 -0.28 12.32
N ALA A 151 6.57 0.22 13.11
CA ALA A 151 5.35 -0.50 13.44
C ALA A 151 4.21 -0.01 12.56
N MET A 152 3.55 -0.89 11.80
CA MET A 152 2.48 -0.48 10.89
C MET A 152 1.20 -1.29 11.07
N GLU A 153 0.06 -0.62 10.85
CA GLU A 153 -1.23 -1.28 10.84
C GLU A 153 -1.45 -2.00 9.50
N ALA A 154 -1.79 -3.29 9.57
CA ALA A 154 -2.22 -4.12 8.44
C ALA A 154 -3.73 -4.35 8.56
N SER A 155 -4.55 -3.54 7.92
CA SER A 155 -6.00 -3.72 7.89
C SER A 155 -6.39 -4.96 7.08
N SER A 156 -7.53 -5.59 7.42
CA SER A 156 -8.05 -6.73 6.65
C SER A 156 -8.22 -6.42 5.16
N HIS A 157 -8.71 -5.22 4.83
CA HIS A 157 -8.76 -4.73 3.45
C HIS A 157 -7.37 -4.62 2.81
N GLY A 158 -6.37 -4.13 3.58
CA GLY A 158 -5.00 -4.02 3.10
C GLY A 158 -4.39 -5.37 2.76
N LEU A 159 -4.64 -6.37 3.60
CA LEU A 159 -4.20 -7.74 3.39
C LEU A 159 -4.90 -8.40 2.20
N ASP A 160 -6.25 -8.37 2.17
CA ASP A 160 -7.05 -8.94 1.09
C ASP A 160 -6.73 -8.29 -0.28
N GLN A 161 -6.43 -7.00 -0.28
CA GLN A 161 -6.07 -6.26 -1.49
C GLN A 161 -4.57 -6.30 -1.83
N PHE A 162 -3.78 -7.14 -1.19
CA PHE A 162 -2.34 -7.28 -1.43
C PHE A 162 -1.54 -5.97 -1.30
N ARG A 163 -2.02 -5.00 -0.48
CA ARG A 163 -1.35 -3.69 -0.42
C ARG A 163 0.05 -3.74 0.19
N LEU A 164 0.29 -4.72 1.08
CA LEU A 164 1.55 -4.94 1.76
C LEU A 164 2.50 -5.87 1.00
N ASP A 165 2.03 -6.50 -0.07
CA ASP A 165 2.86 -7.43 -0.83
C ASP A 165 4.12 -6.74 -1.36
N GLY A 166 5.25 -7.40 -1.21
CA GLY A 166 6.57 -6.83 -1.54
C GLY A 166 7.23 -6.04 -0.42
N ALA A 167 6.52 -5.69 0.66
CA ALA A 167 7.17 -5.23 1.88
C ALA A 167 7.74 -6.43 2.65
N HIS A 168 8.97 -6.29 3.13
CA HIS A 168 9.60 -7.28 3.99
C HIS A 168 9.18 -6.99 5.44
N VAL A 169 8.37 -7.88 6.01
CA VAL A 169 7.85 -7.79 7.38
C VAL A 169 8.55 -8.84 8.24
N ASP A 170 9.23 -8.40 9.31
CA ASP A 170 9.99 -9.30 10.20
C ASP A 170 9.06 -9.97 11.21
N VAL A 171 8.08 -9.22 11.73
CA VAL A 171 7.15 -9.69 12.76
C VAL A 171 5.73 -9.33 12.39
N ALA A 172 4.83 -10.30 12.45
CA ALA A 172 3.39 -10.09 12.33
C ALA A 172 2.70 -10.35 13.67
N ALA A 173 1.83 -9.43 14.08
CA ALA A 173 1.03 -9.56 15.29
C ALA A 173 -0.46 -9.56 14.95
N PHE A 174 -1.20 -10.44 15.60
CA PHE A 174 -2.66 -10.52 15.51
C PHE A 174 -3.27 -10.21 16.87
N THR A 175 -4.06 -9.14 16.95
CA THR A 175 -4.62 -8.69 18.23
C THR A 175 -5.84 -9.49 18.65
N ASN A 176 -6.88 -9.51 17.83
CA ASN A 176 -8.13 -10.22 18.07
C ASN A 176 -8.97 -10.30 16.80
N LEU A 177 -9.95 -11.19 16.82
CA LEU A 177 -10.99 -11.30 15.81
C LEU A 177 -12.36 -11.12 16.45
N SER A 178 -13.12 -10.16 15.99
CA SER A 178 -14.53 -9.97 16.36
C SER A 178 -15.32 -9.49 15.13
N ARG A 179 -16.64 -9.43 15.28
CA ARG A 179 -17.52 -9.02 14.20
C ARG A 179 -17.28 -7.57 13.79
N ASP A 180 -16.71 -7.37 12.58
CA ASP A 180 -16.40 -6.05 12.02
C ASP A 180 -16.30 -6.12 10.49
N GLN A 181 -16.54 -5.01 9.80
CA GLN A 181 -16.34 -4.83 8.35
C GLN A 181 -17.10 -5.88 7.49
N LEU A 182 -18.27 -6.32 7.92
CA LEU A 182 -19.10 -7.29 7.19
C LEU A 182 -19.72 -6.73 5.89
N ASP A 183 -19.65 -5.42 5.69
CA ASP A 183 -19.97 -4.76 4.42
C ASP A 183 -18.95 -5.08 3.32
N TYR A 184 -17.73 -5.45 3.70
CA TYR A 184 -16.67 -5.87 2.81
C TYR A 184 -16.42 -7.38 2.84
N HIS A 185 -16.19 -7.94 4.03
CA HIS A 185 -16.08 -9.38 4.24
C HIS A 185 -17.47 -9.95 4.52
N LYS A 186 -17.94 -10.84 3.66
CA LYS A 186 -19.32 -11.37 3.75
C LYS A 186 -19.58 -12.19 5.02
N ASP A 187 -18.53 -12.75 5.59
CA ASP A 187 -18.52 -13.56 6.82
C ASP A 187 -17.25 -13.29 7.64
N MET A 188 -17.09 -13.99 8.78
CA MET A 188 -15.94 -13.88 9.66
C MET A 188 -14.83 -14.87 9.28
#